data_bf37b98c0dd51ce02e4837aa91fee476
#
_entry.id   bf37b98c0dd51ce02e4837aa91fee476
#
_cell.length_a   1.000
_cell.length_b   1.000
_cell.length_c   1.000
_cell.angle_alpha   90.00
_cell.angle_beta   90.00
_cell.angle_gamma   90.00
#
_symmetry.space_group_name_H-M   'P 1'
#
loop_
_entity.id
_entity.type
_entity.pdbx_description
1 polymer ?
#
loop_
_entity_poly.entity_id
_entity_poly.type
_entity_poly.pdbx_seq_one_letter_code
_entity_poly.pdbx_strand_id
1 'polypeptide(L)'
;MKTRVCIIGGGPSGLLLSRLLHRRGIASVVLERQSRAHVLGRIRAGVLEHGLAALMREAGCGDRMDREGQVHEGFLIAHDGRLDRLDLRRHSGGSSVLVYGQTEITRDLYEACDRLDGIVIHDVEDVRLHDLTSATPAVTYRRAGEDHRVDCDFVVGADGFHGDRKSVV
;
A
#
# COMPACT_ATOMS: atom_id res chain seq x y z
N MET A 1 -2.30 22.22 4.65
CA MET A 1 -2.32 21.37 5.87
C MET A 1 -0.89 20.98 6.24
N LYS A 2 -0.66 20.49 7.48
CA LYS A 2 0.68 20.04 7.92
C LYS A 2 0.62 18.60 8.42
N THR A 3 1.62 17.78 8.07
CA THR A 3 1.76 16.39 8.52
C THR A 3 3.25 16.04 8.70
N ARG A 4 3.58 14.86 9.24
CA ARG A 4 4.96 14.37 9.27
C ARG A 4 5.34 13.72 7.93
N VAL A 5 4.45 12.92 7.35
CA VAL A 5 4.71 12.17 6.12
C VAL A 5 3.58 12.39 5.12
N CYS A 6 3.91 12.84 3.91
CA CYS A 6 3.00 12.88 2.77
C CYS A 6 3.27 11.68 1.86
N ILE A 7 2.29 10.81 1.70
CA ILE A 7 2.40 9.58 0.88
C ILE A 7 1.61 9.79 -0.42
N ILE A 8 2.26 9.58 -1.56
CA ILE A 8 1.65 9.74 -2.88
C ILE A 8 1.36 8.35 -3.44
N GLY A 9 0.08 8.00 -3.54
CA GLY A 9 -0.44 6.71 -3.95
C GLY A 9 -1.22 6.00 -2.84
N GLY A 10 -2.53 5.85 -3.02
CA GLY A 10 -3.47 5.18 -2.11
C GLY A 10 -3.70 3.70 -2.44
N GLY A 11 -2.73 3.06 -3.08
CA GLY A 11 -2.69 1.62 -3.24
C GLY A 11 -2.29 0.89 -1.94
N PRO A 12 -2.24 -0.47 -1.95
CA PRO A 12 -1.95 -1.25 -0.74
C PRO A 12 -0.63 -0.84 -0.06
N SER A 13 0.41 -0.49 -0.81
CA SER A 13 1.70 -0.08 -0.25
C SER A 13 1.61 1.23 0.53
N GLY A 14 0.99 2.26 -0.05
CA GLY A 14 0.84 3.56 0.60
C GLY A 14 -0.09 3.51 1.81
N LEU A 15 -1.20 2.78 1.71
CA LEU A 15 -2.13 2.57 2.82
C LEU A 15 -1.49 1.79 3.97
N LEU A 16 -0.76 0.70 3.66
CA LEU A 16 -0.05 -0.09 4.67
C LEU A 16 1.02 0.75 5.39
N LEU A 17 1.81 1.52 4.64
CA LEU A 17 2.78 2.44 5.23
C LEU A 17 2.10 3.45 6.16
N SER A 18 1.02 4.09 5.70
CA SER A 18 0.25 5.03 6.51
C SER A 18 -0.22 4.39 7.82
N ARG A 19 -0.71 3.14 7.78
CA ARG A 19 -1.15 2.39 8.96
C ARG A 19 0.00 2.10 9.92
N LEU A 20 1.14 1.65 9.41
CA LEU A 20 2.34 1.37 10.22
C LEU A 20 2.88 2.63 10.90
N LEU A 21 2.88 3.76 10.19
CA LEU A 21 3.24 5.07 10.74
C LEU A 21 2.28 5.50 11.86
N HIS A 22 0.98 5.39 11.60
CA HIS A 22 -0.04 5.75 12.59
C HIS A 22 0.09 4.92 13.88
N ARG A 23 0.35 3.62 13.79
CA ARG A 23 0.61 2.77 14.96
C ARG A 23 1.82 3.20 15.78
N ARG A 24 2.72 3.98 15.19
CA ARG A 24 3.89 4.57 15.87
C ARG A 24 3.68 6.04 16.26
N GLY A 25 2.45 6.55 16.19
CA GLY A 25 2.13 7.95 16.52
C GLY A 25 2.65 8.96 15.49
N ILE A 26 2.99 8.52 14.27
CA ILE A 26 3.49 9.39 13.22
C ILE A 26 2.34 9.77 12.30
N ALA A 27 2.01 11.06 12.25
CA ALA A 27 0.96 11.59 11.39
C ALA A 27 1.34 11.45 9.91
N SER A 28 0.41 10.97 9.09
CA SER A 28 0.58 10.87 7.65
C SER A 28 -0.69 11.24 6.89
N VAL A 29 -0.52 11.70 5.65
CA VAL A 29 -1.60 11.95 4.68
C VAL A 29 -1.30 11.16 3.42
N VAL A 30 -2.29 10.47 2.89
CA VAL A 30 -2.20 9.74 1.62
C VAL A 30 -2.94 10.54 0.55
N LEU A 31 -2.27 10.82 -0.57
CA LEU A 31 -2.84 11.46 -1.76
C LEU A 31 -3.04 10.39 -2.84
N GLU A 32 -4.29 10.20 -3.29
CA GLU A 32 -4.64 9.23 -4.33
C GLU A 32 -5.38 9.92 -5.49
N ARG A 33 -4.89 9.72 -6.72
CA ARG A 33 -5.49 10.37 -7.89
C ARG A 33 -6.82 9.77 -8.30
N GLN A 34 -7.09 8.53 -7.93
CA GLN A 34 -8.33 7.84 -8.27
C GLN A 34 -9.34 7.90 -7.14
N SER A 35 -10.61 7.71 -7.46
CA SER A 35 -11.62 7.51 -6.45
C SER A 35 -11.40 6.21 -5.68
N ARG A 36 -11.89 6.14 -4.44
CA ARG A 36 -11.86 4.92 -3.62
C ARG A 36 -12.52 3.73 -4.34
N ALA A 37 -13.63 3.97 -5.01
CA ALA A 37 -14.33 2.93 -5.77
C ALA A 37 -13.46 2.38 -6.91
N HIS A 38 -12.75 3.24 -7.62
CA HIS A 38 -11.81 2.82 -8.67
C HIS A 38 -10.67 1.98 -8.10
N VAL A 39 -10.05 2.40 -7.00
CA VAL A 39 -8.95 1.66 -6.36
C VAL A 39 -9.41 0.28 -5.91
N LEU A 40 -10.58 0.16 -5.29
CA LEU A 40 -11.17 -1.10 -4.85
C LEU A 40 -11.69 -1.97 -6.01
N GLY A 41 -12.03 -1.38 -7.16
CA GLY A 41 -12.45 -2.10 -8.36
C GLY A 41 -11.30 -2.74 -9.16
N ARG A 42 -10.05 -2.44 -8.82
CA ARG A 42 -8.89 -3.01 -9.54
C ARG A 42 -8.62 -4.43 -9.07
N ILE A 43 -8.92 -5.39 -9.94
CA ILE A 43 -8.61 -6.80 -9.69
C ILE A 43 -7.12 -7.04 -9.97
N ARG A 44 -6.41 -7.59 -8.99
CA ARG A 44 -5.00 -8.02 -9.11
C ARG A 44 -4.80 -9.33 -8.36
N ALA A 45 -3.72 -10.04 -8.70
CA ALA A 45 -3.33 -11.26 -7.99
C ALA A 45 -3.15 -10.98 -6.49
N GLY A 46 -3.51 -11.95 -5.68
CA GLY A 46 -3.46 -11.87 -4.23
C GLY A 46 -2.63 -13.01 -3.64
N VAL A 47 -1.35 -13.07 -3.96
CA VAL A 47 -0.40 -13.96 -3.30
C VAL A 47 0.52 -13.10 -2.43
N LEU A 48 0.44 -13.30 -1.12
CA LEU A 48 1.23 -12.58 -0.14
C LEU A 48 2.42 -13.44 0.31
N GLU A 49 3.58 -12.83 0.27
CA GLU A 49 4.74 -13.39 0.93
C GLU A 49 4.58 -13.31 2.46
N HIS A 50 5.27 -14.18 3.16
CA HIS A 50 5.22 -14.24 4.64
C HIS A 50 5.48 -12.87 5.30
N GLY A 51 6.45 -12.11 4.80
CA GLY A 51 6.78 -10.77 5.32
C GLY A 51 5.63 -9.78 5.20
N LEU A 52 4.91 -9.78 4.06
CA LEU A 52 3.75 -8.90 3.88
C LEU A 52 2.59 -9.28 4.81
N ALA A 53 2.31 -10.58 4.98
CA ALA A 53 1.30 -11.04 5.91
C ALA A 53 1.62 -10.64 7.37
N ALA A 54 2.90 -10.69 7.76
CA ALA A 54 3.36 -10.21 9.07
C ALA A 54 3.14 -8.70 9.24
N LEU A 55 3.45 -7.89 8.22
CA LEU A 55 3.21 -6.44 8.24
C LEU A 55 1.71 -6.10 8.32
N MET A 56 0.84 -6.85 7.66
CA MET A 56 -0.62 -6.67 7.77
C MET A 56 -1.11 -6.91 9.20
N ARG A 57 -0.59 -7.95 9.88
CA ARG A 57 -0.88 -8.21 11.30
C ARG A 57 -0.33 -7.09 12.19
N GLU A 58 0.91 -6.67 11.98
CA GLU A 58 1.51 -5.53 12.68
C GLU A 58 0.69 -4.25 12.49
N ALA A 59 0.19 -4.00 11.28
CA ALA A 59 -0.68 -2.87 10.99
C ALA A 59 -2.08 -2.96 11.65
N GLY A 60 -2.44 -4.10 12.25
CA GLY A 60 -3.76 -4.35 12.81
C GLY A 60 -4.86 -4.55 11.75
N CYS A 61 -4.47 -5.07 10.58
CA CYS A 61 -5.34 -5.33 9.43
C CYS A 61 -5.34 -6.82 9.03
N GLY A 62 -4.82 -7.72 9.88
CA GLY A 62 -4.64 -9.12 9.57
C GLY A 62 -5.82 -10.04 9.87
N ASP A 63 -6.79 -9.63 10.69
CA ASP A 63 -7.81 -10.50 11.24
C ASP A 63 -8.66 -11.22 10.18
N ARG A 64 -9.11 -10.50 9.15
CA ARG A 64 -9.88 -11.09 8.05
C ARG A 64 -8.97 -11.92 7.13
N MET A 65 -7.79 -11.43 6.86
CA MET A 65 -6.76 -12.17 6.09
C MET A 65 -6.45 -13.53 6.75
N ASP A 66 -6.35 -13.59 8.08
CA ASP A 66 -6.04 -14.83 8.80
C ASP A 66 -7.21 -15.81 8.84
N ARG A 67 -8.46 -15.32 8.75
CA ARG A 67 -9.64 -16.17 8.68
C ARG A 67 -9.95 -16.70 7.28
N GLU A 68 -9.74 -15.89 6.26
CA GLU A 68 -10.22 -16.14 4.89
C GLU A 68 -9.09 -16.50 3.92
N GLY A 69 -7.86 -16.15 4.26
CA GLY A 69 -6.69 -16.44 3.44
C GLY A 69 -6.33 -17.92 3.44
N GLN A 70 -5.81 -18.41 2.31
CA GLN A 70 -5.42 -19.79 2.12
C GLN A 70 -3.90 -19.91 2.09
N VAL A 71 -3.34 -20.71 3.00
CA VAL A 71 -1.89 -20.97 3.06
C VAL A 71 -1.51 -21.98 1.98
N HIS A 72 -0.53 -21.62 1.17
CA HIS A 72 0.05 -22.51 0.15
C HIS A 72 1.53 -22.74 0.45
N GLU A 73 1.89 -24.04 0.58
CA GLU A 73 3.27 -24.47 0.87
C GLU A 73 4.05 -24.80 -0.39
N GLY A 74 3.42 -24.72 -1.55
CA GLY A 74 4.03 -25.01 -2.84
C GLY A 74 3.03 -24.89 -3.99
N PHE A 75 3.52 -25.10 -5.21
CA PHE A 75 2.72 -25.10 -6.42
C PHE A 75 3.27 -26.11 -7.43
N LEU A 76 2.45 -26.46 -8.41
CA LEU A 76 2.84 -27.35 -9.50
C LEU A 76 3.23 -26.52 -10.72
N ILE A 77 4.35 -26.87 -11.32
CA ILE A 77 4.81 -26.34 -12.61
C ILE A 77 4.52 -27.38 -13.67
N ALA A 78 3.73 -27.01 -14.67
CA ALA A 78 3.48 -27.84 -15.84
C ALA A 78 4.41 -27.42 -16.98
N HIS A 79 5.27 -28.33 -17.44
CA HIS A 79 6.13 -28.12 -18.60
C HIS A 79 6.39 -29.44 -19.33
N ASP A 80 6.50 -29.44 -20.64
CA ASP A 80 6.83 -30.59 -21.49
C ASP A 80 6.04 -31.86 -21.15
N GLY A 81 4.75 -31.72 -20.79
CA GLY A 81 3.89 -32.83 -20.41
C GLY A 81 4.18 -33.42 -19.01
N ARG A 82 4.99 -32.75 -18.20
CA ARG A 82 5.32 -33.13 -16.83
C ARG A 82 4.71 -32.14 -15.84
N LEU A 83 4.50 -32.61 -14.60
CA LEU A 83 4.10 -31.82 -13.47
C LEU A 83 5.16 -31.95 -12.38
N ASP A 84 5.88 -30.88 -12.15
CA ASP A 84 6.87 -30.81 -11.08
C ASP A 84 6.36 -29.97 -9.92
N ARG A 85 6.44 -30.51 -8.70
CA ARG A 85 6.06 -29.78 -7.49
C ARG A 85 7.24 -28.93 -7.00
N LEU A 86 7.04 -27.62 -6.92
CA LEU A 86 7.93 -26.73 -6.18
C LEU A 86 7.43 -26.64 -4.73
N ASP A 87 8.24 -27.11 -3.79
CA ASP A 87 7.98 -27.00 -2.36
C ASP A 87 8.58 -25.70 -1.84
N LEU A 88 7.70 -24.72 -1.58
CA LEU A 88 8.13 -23.40 -1.10
C LEU A 88 8.82 -23.48 0.27
N ARG A 89 8.29 -24.28 1.20
CA ARG A 89 8.86 -24.40 2.54
C ARG A 89 10.29 -24.93 2.51
N ARG A 90 10.53 -25.94 1.69
CA ARG A 90 11.87 -26.53 1.52
C ARG A 90 12.87 -25.53 0.95
N HIS A 91 12.44 -24.68 0.00
CA HIS A 91 13.35 -23.77 -0.71
C HIS A 91 13.46 -22.39 -0.08
N SER A 92 12.56 -22.01 0.84
CA SER A 92 12.53 -20.68 1.48
C SER A 92 12.91 -20.69 2.96
N GLY A 93 13.46 -21.81 3.48
CA GLY A 93 13.76 -21.91 4.91
C GLY A 93 12.53 -22.03 5.80
N GLY A 94 11.43 -22.63 5.29
CA GLY A 94 10.21 -22.91 6.05
C GLY A 94 9.06 -21.93 5.80
N SER A 95 9.24 -20.94 4.92
CA SER A 95 8.18 -19.98 4.60
C SER A 95 7.13 -20.54 3.65
N SER A 96 5.92 -20.07 3.75
CA SER A 96 4.81 -20.33 2.83
C SER A 96 4.32 -19.02 2.23
N VAL A 97 3.40 -19.08 1.29
CA VAL A 97 2.66 -17.92 0.80
C VAL A 97 1.21 -18.00 1.26
N LEU A 98 0.58 -16.84 1.37
CA LEU A 98 -0.84 -16.72 1.71
C LEU A 98 -1.59 -16.18 0.49
N VAL A 99 -2.58 -16.92 0.01
CA VAL A 99 -3.48 -16.44 -1.04
C VAL A 99 -4.61 -15.68 -0.39
N TYR A 100 -4.63 -14.37 -0.61
CA TYR A 100 -5.66 -13.44 -0.15
C TYR A 100 -5.74 -12.28 -1.12
N GLY A 101 -6.91 -12.03 -1.71
CA GLY A 101 -7.06 -11.10 -2.83
C GLY A 101 -6.55 -9.70 -2.51
N GLN A 102 -5.81 -9.09 -3.45
CA GLN A 102 -5.29 -7.72 -3.25
C GLN A 102 -6.41 -6.70 -3.02
N THR A 103 -7.58 -6.88 -3.62
CA THR A 103 -8.77 -6.06 -3.37
C THR A 103 -9.19 -6.13 -1.90
N GLU A 104 -9.14 -7.32 -1.31
CA GLU A 104 -9.50 -7.54 0.10
C GLU A 104 -8.48 -6.90 1.04
N ILE A 105 -7.18 -7.05 0.74
CA ILE A 105 -6.10 -6.33 1.45
C ILE A 105 -6.35 -4.82 1.43
N THR A 106 -6.65 -4.28 0.25
CA THR A 106 -6.86 -2.84 0.06
C THR A 106 -8.10 -2.38 0.84
N ARG A 107 -9.17 -3.18 0.84
CA ARG A 107 -10.39 -2.91 1.62
C ARG A 107 -10.11 -2.88 3.12
N ASP A 108 -9.39 -3.88 3.64
CA ASP A 108 -9.04 -3.95 5.06
C ASP A 108 -8.21 -2.75 5.52
N LEU A 109 -7.28 -2.30 4.66
CA LEU A 109 -6.46 -1.12 4.92
C LEU A 109 -7.29 0.17 4.91
N TYR A 110 -8.23 0.34 3.96
CA TYR A 110 -9.15 1.48 3.95
C TYR A 110 -10.05 1.50 5.19
N GLU A 111 -10.64 0.37 5.54
CA GLU A 111 -11.49 0.26 6.72
C GLU A 111 -10.71 0.58 8.01
N ALA A 112 -9.44 0.18 8.08
CA ALA A 112 -8.58 0.54 9.20
C ALA A 112 -8.24 2.03 9.23
N CYS A 113 -8.02 2.66 8.07
CA CYS A 113 -7.83 4.11 7.97
C CYS A 113 -9.09 4.85 8.44
N ASP A 114 -10.27 4.44 7.99
CA ASP A 114 -11.56 5.07 8.36
C ASP A 114 -11.82 4.98 9.88
N ARG A 115 -11.50 3.85 10.51
CA ARG A 115 -11.70 3.65 11.95
C ARG A 115 -10.77 4.47 12.85
N LEU A 116 -9.66 4.94 12.31
CA LEU A 116 -8.53 5.47 13.09
C LEU A 116 -8.11 6.87 12.62
N ASP A 117 -9.05 7.63 12.07
CA ASP A 117 -8.86 9.00 11.58
C ASP A 117 -7.68 9.15 10.60
N GLY A 118 -7.37 8.10 9.84
CA GLY A 118 -6.38 8.12 8.78
C GLY A 118 -6.84 9.02 7.63
N ILE A 119 -5.98 9.93 7.19
CA ILE A 119 -6.34 10.88 6.14
C ILE A 119 -5.94 10.32 4.78
N VAL A 120 -6.94 9.94 3.97
CA VAL A 120 -6.76 9.58 2.56
C VAL A 120 -7.56 10.54 1.70
N ILE A 121 -6.87 11.32 0.87
CA ILE A 121 -7.46 12.31 -0.02
C ILE A 121 -7.49 11.73 -1.43
N HIS A 122 -8.70 11.46 -1.91
CA HIS A 122 -8.95 10.93 -3.25
C HIS A 122 -9.20 12.02 -4.28
N ASP A 123 -9.15 11.63 -5.56
CA ASP A 123 -9.44 12.47 -6.70
C ASP A 123 -8.49 13.68 -6.78
N VAL A 124 -7.19 13.44 -6.47
CA VAL A 124 -6.18 14.48 -6.58
C VAL A 124 -5.54 14.50 -7.96
N GLU A 125 -5.29 15.71 -8.47
CA GLU A 125 -4.66 15.96 -9.76
C GLU A 125 -3.44 16.85 -9.58
N ASP A 126 -2.58 16.95 -10.60
CA ASP A 126 -1.44 17.88 -10.67
C ASP A 126 -0.54 17.87 -9.41
N VAL A 127 -0.25 16.68 -8.88
CA VAL A 127 0.61 16.54 -7.71
C VAL A 127 2.04 16.97 -8.04
N ARG A 128 2.56 17.98 -7.34
CA ARG A 128 3.92 18.52 -7.52
C ARG A 128 4.69 18.52 -6.21
N LEU A 129 5.95 18.20 -6.30
CA LEU A 129 6.89 18.14 -5.18
C LEU A 129 7.69 19.45 -5.12
N HIS A 130 7.91 19.97 -3.91
CA HIS A 130 8.66 21.20 -3.67
C HIS A 130 9.67 20.98 -2.55
N ASP A 131 10.86 21.54 -2.73
CA ASP A 131 11.89 21.70 -1.71
C ASP A 131 12.29 20.40 -0.99
N LEU A 132 12.33 19.27 -1.71
CA LEU A 132 12.55 17.92 -1.13
C LEU A 132 13.84 17.78 -0.33
N THR A 133 14.85 18.58 -0.62
CA THR A 133 16.16 18.58 0.06
C THR A 133 16.26 19.61 1.19
N SER A 134 15.18 20.38 1.41
CA SER A 134 15.12 21.40 2.47
C SER A 134 14.59 20.80 3.79
N ALA A 135 14.63 21.62 4.85
CA ALA A 135 14.02 21.27 6.13
C ALA A 135 12.46 21.31 6.11
N THR A 136 11.87 21.79 5.03
CA THR A 136 10.42 22.00 4.90
C THR A 136 9.89 21.55 3.54
N PRO A 137 9.99 20.26 3.20
CA PRO A 137 9.39 19.74 1.98
C PRO A 137 7.89 20.00 1.91
N ALA A 138 7.38 20.16 0.70
CA ALA A 138 5.95 20.35 0.51
C ALA A 138 5.44 19.64 -0.75
N VAL A 139 4.15 19.33 -0.73
CA VAL A 139 3.43 18.77 -1.88
C VAL A 139 2.25 19.66 -2.19
N THR A 140 2.10 20.10 -3.44
CA THR A 140 0.88 20.75 -3.93
C THR A 140 0.10 19.79 -4.81
N TYR A 141 -1.21 19.91 -4.79
CA TYR A 141 -2.12 19.13 -5.63
C TYR A 141 -3.38 19.95 -5.90
N ARG A 142 -4.10 19.59 -6.96
CA ARG A 142 -5.43 20.13 -7.28
C ARG A 142 -6.50 19.10 -6.92
N ARG A 143 -7.62 19.56 -6.38
CA ARG A 143 -8.80 18.74 -6.12
C ARG A 143 -10.05 19.58 -6.30
N ALA A 144 -11.02 19.07 -7.06
CA ALA A 144 -12.27 19.78 -7.37
C ALA A 144 -12.06 21.23 -7.90
N GLY A 145 -10.98 21.44 -8.68
CA GLY A 145 -10.62 22.74 -9.25
C GLY A 145 -9.86 23.69 -8.30
N GLU A 146 -9.66 23.33 -7.06
CA GLU A 146 -8.93 24.12 -6.06
C GLU A 146 -7.51 23.60 -5.84
N ASP A 147 -6.57 24.52 -5.64
CA ASP A 147 -5.18 24.20 -5.32
C ASP A 147 -5.01 24.04 -3.81
N HIS A 148 -4.33 22.97 -3.43
CA HIS A 148 -4.05 22.62 -2.03
C HIS A 148 -2.55 22.44 -1.81
N ARG A 149 -2.11 22.60 -0.55
CA ARG A 149 -0.73 22.39 -0.13
C ARG A 149 -0.65 21.56 1.15
N VAL A 150 0.28 20.63 1.17
CA VAL A 150 0.70 19.84 2.34
C VAL A 150 2.15 20.16 2.64
N ASP A 151 2.42 20.75 3.80
CA ASP A 151 3.77 20.88 4.35
C ASP A 151 4.08 19.64 5.17
N CYS A 152 5.24 19.03 4.98
CA CYS A 152 5.59 17.78 5.62
C CYS A 152 7.09 17.71 5.93
N ASP A 153 7.50 16.71 6.71
CA ASP A 153 8.92 16.45 6.95
C ASP A 153 9.48 15.46 5.91
N PHE A 154 8.64 14.55 5.42
CA PHE A 154 9.00 13.53 4.43
C PHE A 154 7.93 13.36 3.37
N VAL A 155 8.36 13.08 2.14
CA VAL A 155 7.49 12.67 1.03
C VAL A 155 7.85 11.25 0.61
N VAL A 156 6.82 10.41 0.43
CA VAL A 156 7.00 9.02 -0.01
C VAL A 156 6.22 8.77 -1.30
N GLY A 157 6.89 8.27 -2.33
CA GLY A 157 6.27 7.80 -3.57
C GLY A 157 5.83 6.34 -3.45
N ALA A 158 4.53 6.09 -3.54
CA ALA A 158 3.90 4.77 -3.56
C ALA A 158 2.89 4.64 -4.72
N ASP A 159 3.13 5.37 -5.81
CA ASP A 159 2.24 5.57 -6.96
C ASP A 159 2.33 4.46 -8.04
N GLY A 160 3.00 3.36 -7.71
CA GLY A 160 3.04 2.14 -8.51
C GLY A 160 4.05 2.17 -9.65
N PHE A 161 3.95 1.19 -10.56
CA PHE A 161 4.96 0.97 -11.61
C PHE A 161 5.07 2.15 -12.59
N HIS A 162 3.97 2.78 -12.92
CA HIS A 162 3.92 3.92 -13.84
C HIS A 162 4.07 5.29 -13.16
N GLY A 163 4.37 5.31 -11.87
CA GLY A 163 4.62 6.55 -11.15
C GLY A 163 6.01 7.11 -11.43
N ASP A 164 6.10 8.43 -11.62
CA ASP A 164 7.37 9.12 -11.93
C ASP A 164 8.25 9.32 -10.69
N ARG A 165 7.69 9.15 -9.49
CA ARG A 165 8.32 9.58 -8.22
C ARG A 165 9.36 8.61 -7.66
N LYS A 166 9.38 7.36 -8.13
CA LYS A 166 10.44 6.39 -7.81
C LYS A 166 11.79 6.72 -8.46
N SER A 167 11.80 7.65 -9.40
CA SER A 167 13.02 8.13 -10.08
C SER A 167 13.65 9.34 -9.39
N VAL A 168 13.05 9.85 -8.32
CA VAL A 168 13.59 10.97 -7.53
C VAL A 168 14.38 10.37 -6.37
N VAL A 169 15.67 10.20 -6.59
CA VAL A 169 16.66 9.86 -5.56
C VAL A 169 17.47 11.14 -5.27
#